data_ef47e942479f202b156fc9e092db701f
#
_entry.id   ef47e942479f202b156fc9e092db701f
#
_cell.length_a   1.000
_cell.length_b   1.000
_cell.length_c   1.000
_cell.angle_alpha   90.00
_cell.angle_beta   90.00
_cell.angle_gamma   90.00
#
_symmetry.space_group_name_H-M   'P 1'
#
loop_
_entity.id
_entity.type
_entity.pdbx_description
1 polymer ?
#
loop_
_entity_poly.entity_id
_entity_poly.type
_entity_poly.pdbx_seq_one_letter_code
_entity_poly.pdbx_strand_id
1 'polypeptide(L)'
;MNSIITPQQVIDLIFIPETLVTQSKITATDIAIAESRYLLPIIGEALYDAISAGLYTELRDEYVAPMVAAWTRYIAEPLLAERLGIAQDKDYSEADNDVRKDAVRRLRRNAQLLSRRMSDYLNAHSDNFAEYNPADNPLNHCTIDGGIVQIF
;
A
#
# COMPACT_ATOMS: atom_id res chain seq x y z
N MET A 1 -13.31 12.36 -1.05
CA MET A 1 -13.01 10.97 -1.39
C MET A 1 -13.03 10.15 -0.12
N ASN A 2 -13.92 9.20 -0.02
CA ASN A 2 -13.92 8.30 1.14
C ASN A 2 -12.91 7.20 0.87
N SER A 3 -11.96 7.01 1.80
CA SER A 3 -10.99 5.91 1.70
C SER A 3 -11.68 4.54 1.70
N ILE A 4 -11.14 3.60 0.94
CA ILE A 4 -11.66 2.21 0.82
C ILE A 4 -11.53 1.46 2.15
N ILE A 5 -10.49 1.79 2.94
CA ILE A 5 -10.24 1.17 4.25
C ILE A 5 -10.15 2.22 5.37
N THR A 6 -10.31 1.75 6.60
CA THR A 6 -10.21 2.57 7.81
C THR A 6 -8.85 2.39 8.50
N PRO A 7 -8.44 3.35 9.37
CA PRO A 7 -7.23 3.18 10.18
C PRO A 7 -7.22 1.90 11.03
N GLN A 8 -8.38 1.48 11.54
CA GLN A 8 -8.48 0.22 12.29
C GLN A 8 -8.18 -0.99 11.41
N GLN A 9 -8.70 -1.02 10.18
CA GLN A 9 -8.40 -2.10 9.23
C GLN A 9 -6.92 -2.15 8.85
N VAL A 10 -6.23 -1.01 8.76
CA VAL A 10 -4.77 -0.99 8.55
C VAL A 10 -4.06 -1.70 9.69
N ILE A 11 -4.44 -1.40 10.93
CA ILE A 11 -3.85 -2.03 12.12
C ILE A 11 -4.09 -3.53 12.13
N ASP A 12 -5.32 -3.95 11.90
CA ASP A 12 -5.72 -5.36 11.94
C ASP A 12 -5.03 -6.20 10.85
N LEU A 13 -4.76 -5.59 9.69
CA LEU A 13 -4.18 -6.29 8.53
C LEU A 13 -2.66 -6.37 8.55
N ILE A 14 -1.97 -5.36 9.09
CA ILE A 14 -0.53 -5.22 8.87
C ILE A 14 0.30 -5.12 10.15
N PHE A 15 -0.29 -4.75 11.27
CA PHE A 15 0.41 -4.68 12.54
C PHE A 15 0.19 -5.94 13.36
N ILE A 16 1.20 -6.28 14.19
CA ILE A 16 1.08 -7.36 15.16
C ILE A 16 0.13 -6.91 16.27
N PRO A 17 -0.78 -7.77 16.77
CA PRO A 17 -1.78 -7.39 17.78
C PRO A 17 -1.22 -6.77 19.07
N GLU A 18 0.03 -7.06 19.40
CA GLU A 18 0.71 -6.59 20.62
C GLU A 18 1.41 -5.24 20.44
N THR A 19 1.26 -4.58 19.28
CA THR A 19 1.94 -3.30 19.05
C THR A 19 1.24 -2.17 19.80
N LEU A 20 2.02 -1.14 20.17
CA LEU A 20 1.52 0.11 20.74
C LEU A 20 0.79 1.00 19.72
N VAL A 21 0.76 0.59 18.46
CA VAL A 21 0.12 1.35 17.39
C VAL A 21 -1.38 1.20 17.51
N THR A 22 -2.05 2.31 17.78
CA THR A 22 -3.50 2.39 17.86
C THR A 22 -4.07 3.09 16.64
N GLN A 23 -5.38 2.95 16.45
CA GLN A 23 -6.13 3.61 15.38
C GLN A 23 -5.81 5.11 15.25
N SER A 24 -5.53 5.81 16.36
CA SER A 24 -5.22 7.24 16.37
C SER A 24 -3.83 7.57 15.80
N LYS A 25 -2.96 6.58 15.61
CA LYS A 25 -1.60 6.77 15.12
C LYS A 25 -1.46 6.57 13.60
N ILE A 26 -2.47 5.97 12.99
CA ILE A 26 -2.61 5.89 11.53
C ILE A 26 -3.67 6.91 11.12
N THR A 27 -3.29 7.86 10.27
CA THR A 27 -4.20 8.92 9.87
C THR A 27 -4.93 8.59 8.58
N ALA A 28 -6.11 9.18 8.40
CA ALA A 28 -6.83 9.10 7.12
C ALA A 28 -6.00 9.66 5.95
N THR A 29 -5.11 10.62 6.23
CA THR A 29 -4.19 11.17 5.23
C THR A 29 -3.17 10.13 4.76
N ASP A 30 -2.62 9.32 5.66
CA ASP A 30 -1.68 8.25 5.29
C ASP A 30 -2.35 7.25 4.32
N ILE A 31 -3.62 6.89 4.62
CA ILE A 31 -4.41 6.01 3.75
C ILE A 31 -4.68 6.68 2.40
N ALA A 32 -5.12 7.92 2.39
CA ALA A 32 -5.40 8.66 1.16
C ALA A 32 -4.16 8.79 0.26
N ILE A 33 -2.98 9.00 0.84
CA ILE A 33 -1.72 9.01 0.10
C ILE A 33 -1.41 7.62 -0.48
N ALA A 34 -1.60 6.56 0.29
CA ALA A 34 -1.40 5.19 -0.18
C ALA A 34 -2.33 4.85 -1.35
N GLU A 35 -3.60 5.16 -1.22
CA GLU A 35 -4.60 4.95 -2.28
C GLU A 35 -4.28 5.76 -3.55
N SER A 36 -3.98 7.03 -3.40
CA SER A 36 -3.68 7.93 -4.52
C SER A 36 -2.40 7.56 -5.27
N ARG A 37 -1.36 7.17 -4.55
CA ARG A 37 -0.03 6.90 -5.14
C ARG A 37 0.11 5.50 -5.69
N TYR A 38 -0.48 4.51 -5.03
CA TYR A 38 -0.17 3.10 -5.28
C TYR A 38 -1.37 2.28 -5.75
N LEU A 39 -2.58 2.62 -5.34
CA LEU A 39 -3.78 1.90 -5.76
C LEU A 39 -4.36 2.48 -7.06
N LEU A 40 -4.67 3.76 -7.04
CA LEU A 40 -5.38 4.45 -8.13
C LEU A 40 -4.70 4.30 -9.50
N PRO A 41 -3.35 4.39 -9.63
CA PRO A 41 -2.68 4.18 -10.90
C PRO A 41 -2.85 2.77 -11.48
N ILE A 42 -3.05 1.76 -10.62
CA ILE A 42 -3.20 0.37 -11.04
C ILE A 42 -4.62 0.07 -11.49
N ILE A 43 -5.62 0.48 -10.67
CA ILE A 43 -7.02 0.09 -10.90
C ILE A 43 -7.81 1.13 -11.71
N GLY A 44 -7.37 2.37 -11.77
CA GLY A 44 -8.09 3.48 -12.38
C GLY A 44 -9.24 4.03 -11.53
N GLU A 45 -9.71 5.23 -11.86
CA GLU A 45 -10.76 5.93 -11.11
C GLU A 45 -12.10 5.18 -11.14
N ALA A 46 -12.48 4.63 -12.29
CA ALA A 46 -13.77 3.96 -12.45
C ALA A 46 -13.90 2.73 -11.54
N LEU A 47 -12.86 1.89 -11.46
CA LEU A 47 -12.86 0.73 -10.55
C LEU A 47 -12.74 1.16 -9.09
N TYR A 48 -11.97 2.21 -8.81
CA TYR A 48 -11.88 2.79 -7.46
C TYR A 48 -13.26 3.23 -6.95
N ASP A 49 -14.00 3.96 -7.76
CA ASP A 49 -15.36 4.43 -7.43
C ASP A 49 -16.33 3.26 -7.23
N ALA A 50 -16.26 2.24 -8.08
CA ALA A 50 -17.08 1.03 -7.94
C ALA A 50 -16.81 0.30 -6.61
N ILE A 51 -15.55 0.12 -6.23
CA ILE A 51 -15.17 -0.48 -4.94
C ILE A 51 -15.63 0.39 -3.78
N SER A 52 -15.46 1.70 -3.87
CA SER A 52 -15.90 2.66 -2.84
C SER A 52 -17.41 2.68 -2.66
N ALA A 53 -18.17 2.40 -3.73
CA ALA A 53 -19.62 2.23 -3.70
C ALA A 53 -20.09 0.87 -3.14
N GLY A 54 -19.17 -0.02 -2.79
CA GLY A 54 -19.46 -1.32 -2.20
C GLY A 54 -19.57 -2.48 -3.19
N LEU A 55 -19.19 -2.27 -4.45
CA LEU A 55 -19.04 -3.34 -5.42
C LEU A 55 -17.73 -4.10 -5.20
N TYR A 56 -17.64 -5.32 -5.73
CA TYR A 56 -16.41 -6.13 -5.71
C TYR A 56 -15.80 -6.31 -4.31
N THR A 57 -16.64 -6.69 -3.34
CA THR A 57 -16.23 -6.84 -1.93
C THR A 57 -15.11 -7.85 -1.73
N GLU A 58 -15.10 -8.96 -2.49
CA GLU A 58 -14.02 -9.95 -2.45
C GLU A 58 -12.68 -9.36 -2.93
N LEU A 59 -12.69 -8.63 -4.05
CA LEU A 59 -11.51 -7.92 -4.54
C LEU A 59 -11.01 -6.92 -3.50
N ARG A 60 -11.92 -6.15 -2.90
CA ARG A 60 -11.58 -5.18 -1.86
C ARG A 60 -10.92 -5.85 -0.66
N ASP A 61 -11.54 -6.89 -0.12
CA ASP A 61 -11.14 -7.46 1.16
C ASP A 61 -9.89 -8.34 1.04
N GLU A 62 -9.72 -9.07 -0.06
CA GLU A 62 -8.61 -10.00 -0.23
C GLU A 62 -7.37 -9.43 -0.93
N TYR A 63 -7.54 -8.41 -1.75
CA TYR A 63 -6.44 -7.87 -2.55
C TYR A 63 -6.17 -6.38 -2.31
N VAL A 64 -7.21 -5.55 -2.35
CA VAL A 64 -7.05 -4.10 -2.22
C VAL A 64 -6.70 -3.69 -0.79
N ALA A 65 -7.47 -4.15 0.19
CA ALA A 65 -7.27 -3.77 1.59
C ALA A 65 -5.89 -4.16 2.13
N PRO A 66 -5.37 -5.38 1.94
CA PRO A 66 -4.02 -5.73 2.37
C PRO A 66 -2.93 -4.90 1.69
N MET A 67 -3.09 -4.61 0.41
CA MET A 67 -2.13 -3.80 -0.36
C MET A 67 -2.11 -2.36 0.13
N VAL A 68 -3.26 -1.72 0.28
CA VAL A 68 -3.36 -0.35 0.80
C VAL A 68 -2.84 -0.27 2.23
N ALA A 69 -3.16 -1.25 3.08
CA ALA A 69 -2.65 -1.31 4.46
C ALA A 69 -1.11 -1.38 4.49
N ALA A 70 -0.49 -2.19 3.64
CA ALA A 70 0.95 -2.31 3.56
C ALA A 70 1.63 -1.00 3.11
N TRP A 71 1.08 -0.32 2.10
CA TRP A 71 1.59 0.97 1.68
C TRP A 71 1.34 2.07 2.72
N THR A 72 0.21 2.04 3.40
CA THR A 72 -0.08 2.97 4.51
C THR A 72 0.96 2.83 5.62
N ARG A 73 1.29 1.61 6.01
CA ARG A 73 2.37 1.37 6.97
C ARG A 73 3.71 1.90 6.49
N TYR A 74 4.07 1.63 5.23
CA TYR A 74 5.31 2.14 4.65
C TYR A 74 5.38 3.68 4.71
N ILE A 75 4.27 4.36 4.43
CA ILE A 75 4.17 5.83 4.48
C ILE A 75 4.26 6.34 5.92
N ALA A 76 3.55 5.70 6.85
CA ALA A 76 3.48 6.12 8.24
C ALA A 76 4.76 5.81 9.05
N GLU A 77 5.53 4.80 8.66
CA GLU A 77 6.67 4.28 9.43
C GLU A 77 7.66 5.37 9.89
N PRO A 78 8.08 6.33 9.05
CA PRO A 78 9.01 7.38 9.47
C PRO A 78 8.45 8.30 10.58
N LEU A 79 7.14 8.41 10.68
CA LEU A 79 6.44 9.29 11.62
C LEU A 79 5.89 8.57 12.86
N LEU A 80 5.89 7.24 12.86
CA LEU A 80 5.28 6.47 13.95
C LEU A 80 5.96 6.69 15.30
N ALA A 81 7.29 6.76 15.34
CA ALA A 81 8.03 7.00 16.56
C ALA A 81 7.65 8.35 17.18
N GLU A 82 7.55 9.39 16.37
CA GLU A 82 7.11 10.72 16.80
C GLU A 82 5.66 10.71 17.28
N ARG A 83 4.75 10.07 16.53
CA ARG A 83 3.33 9.95 16.88
C ARG A 83 3.11 9.14 18.17
N LEU A 84 3.96 8.17 18.45
CA LEU A 84 3.93 7.37 19.67
C LEU A 84 4.56 8.09 20.87
N GLY A 85 5.19 9.27 20.67
CA GLY A 85 5.88 9.99 21.72
C GLY A 85 7.17 9.31 22.19
N ILE A 86 7.75 8.41 21.38
CA ILE A 86 9.02 7.76 21.67
C ILE A 86 10.13 8.77 21.41
N ALA A 87 10.91 9.11 22.46
CA ALA A 87 12.06 9.99 22.32
C ALA A 87 13.07 9.36 21.33
N GLN A 88 13.38 10.10 20.28
CA GLN A 88 14.45 9.72 19.38
C GLN A 88 15.76 9.99 20.08
N ASP A 89 16.44 8.94 20.47
CA ASP A 89 17.82 9.04 20.96
C ASP A 89 18.69 9.50 19.80
N LYS A 90 19.40 10.61 19.98
CA LYS A 90 20.19 11.22 18.92
C LYS A 90 21.49 10.47 18.62
N ASP A 91 21.84 9.50 19.46
CA ASP A 91 23.05 8.70 19.35
C ASP A 91 22.81 7.32 18.71
N TYR A 92 22.22 7.32 17.50
CA TYR A 92 22.15 6.07 16.73
C TYR A 92 23.51 5.72 16.13
N SER A 93 23.97 4.50 16.40
CA SER A 93 25.10 3.93 15.68
C SER A 93 24.78 3.72 14.19
N GLU A 94 25.80 3.66 13.32
CA GLU A 94 25.60 3.33 11.90
C GLU A 94 24.88 1.99 11.74
N ALA A 95 25.14 1.01 12.62
CA ALA A 95 24.47 -0.29 12.62
C ALA A 95 22.96 -0.17 12.88
N ASP A 96 22.52 0.71 13.79
CA ASP A 96 21.09 0.94 14.06
C ASP A 96 20.39 1.61 12.86
N ASN A 97 21.09 2.50 12.17
CA ASN A 97 20.58 3.13 10.94
C ASN A 97 20.41 2.11 9.82
N ASP A 98 21.33 1.16 9.67
CA ASP A 98 21.24 0.13 8.65
C ASP A 98 20.09 -0.84 8.93
N VAL A 99 19.87 -1.25 10.18
CA VAL A 99 18.72 -2.06 10.60
C VAL A 99 17.40 -1.37 10.26
N ARG A 100 17.30 -0.06 10.49
CA ARG A 100 16.10 0.73 10.15
C ARG A 100 15.88 0.80 8.64
N LYS A 101 16.92 1.07 7.87
CA LYS A 101 16.84 1.08 6.40
C LYS A 101 16.38 -0.27 5.86
N ASP A 102 16.88 -1.36 6.43
CA ASP A 102 16.48 -2.71 6.02
C ASP A 102 15.04 -3.03 6.40
N ALA A 103 14.56 -2.54 7.55
CA ALA A 103 13.16 -2.67 7.94
C ALA A 103 12.23 -1.93 6.95
N VAL A 104 12.56 -0.70 6.58
CA VAL A 104 11.81 0.10 5.61
C VAL A 104 11.82 -0.56 4.22
N ARG A 105 12.96 -1.10 3.79
CA ARG A 105 13.06 -1.84 2.53
C ARG A 105 12.16 -3.08 2.51
N ARG A 106 12.07 -3.79 3.63
CA ARG A 106 11.17 -4.95 3.77
C ARG A 106 9.71 -4.56 3.69
N LEU A 107 9.31 -3.47 4.34
CA LEU A 107 7.95 -2.92 4.22
C LEU A 107 7.60 -2.58 2.78
N ARG A 108 8.51 -1.91 2.09
CA ARG A 108 8.33 -1.58 0.67
C ARG A 108 8.20 -2.81 -0.21
N ARG A 109 9.08 -3.81 -0.03
CA ARG A 109 9.00 -5.08 -0.79
C ARG A 109 7.69 -5.80 -0.56
N ASN A 110 7.23 -5.88 0.68
CA ASN A 110 5.95 -6.51 1.00
C ASN A 110 4.79 -5.79 0.30
N ALA A 111 4.77 -4.47 0.36
CA ALA A 111 3.75 -3.67 -0.31
C ALA A 111 3.79 -3.86 -1.84
N GLN A 112 4.98 -3.92 -2.43
CA GLN A 112 5.14 -4.19 -3.87
C GLN A 112 4.65 -5.59 -4.27
N LEU A 113 4.92 -6.61 -3.45
CA LEU A 113 4.42 -7.97 -3.68
C LEU A 113 2.89 -8.03 -3.64
N LEU A 114 2.28 -7.34 -2.69
CA LEU A 114 0.81 -7.26 -2.61
C LEU A 114 0.21 -6.49 -3.78
N SER A 115 0.88 -5.43 -4.25
CA SER A 115 0.48 -4.70 -5.47
C SER A 115 0.51 -5.59 -6.70
N ARG A 116 1.57 -6.39 -6.86
CA ARG A 116 1.69 -7.36 -7.97
C ARG A 116 0.63 -8.45 -7.88
N ARG A 117 0.41 -9.01 -6.69
CA ARG A 117 -0.64 -10.02 -6.46
C ARG A 117 -2.01 -9.50 -6.88
N MET A 118 -2.35 -8.27 -6.50
CA MET A 118 -3.59 -7.62 -6.91
C MET A 118 -3.66 -7.43 -8.42
N SER A 119 -2.60 -6.90 -9.03
CA SER A 119 -2.50 -6.69 -10.47
C SER A 119 -2.65 -7.99 -11.26
N ASP A 120 -1.99 -9.06 -10.84
CA ASP A 120 -2.08 -10.37 -11.47
C ASP A 120 -3.50 -10.94 -11.40
N TYR A 121 -4.16 -10.79 -10.25
CA TYR A 121 -5.55 -11.19 -10.09
C TYR A 121 -6.49 -10.42 -11.02
N LEU A 122 -6.35 -9.09 -11.08
CA LEU A 122 -7.14 -8.24 -11.98
C LEU A 122 -6.92 -8.59 -13.45
N ASN A 123 -5.68 -8.85 -13.84
CA ASN A 123 -5.36 -9.24 -15.22
C ASN A 123 -5.95 -10.61 -15.59
N ALA A 124 -5.89 -11.57 -14.65
CA ALA A 124 -6.43 -12.91 -14.89
C ALA A 124 -7.97 -12.93 -14.95
N HIS A 125 -8.63 -11.98 -14.32
CA HIS A 125 -10.09 -11.89 -14.19
C HIS A 125 -10.65 -10.59 -14.76
N SER A 126 -9.98 -9.97 -15.73
CA SER A 126 -10.36 -8.66 -16.28
C SER A 126 -11.79 -8.62 -16.83
N ASP A 127 -12.30 -9.75 -17.33
CA ASP A 127 -13.66 -9.87 -17.82
C ASP A 127 -14.74 -9.69 -16.71
N ASN A 128 -14.33 -9.88 -15.44
CA ASN A 128 -15.23 -9.71 -14.30
C ASN A 128 -15.30 -8.27 -13.78
N PHE A 129 -14.39 -7.41 -14.24
CA PHE A 129 -14.26 -6.03 -13.79
C PHE A 129 -14.38 -5.08 -14.98
N ALA A 130 -15.60 -4.69 -15.30
CA ALA A 130 -15.88 -3.86 -16.49
C ALA A 130 -15.17 -2.51 -16.46
N GLU A 131 -14.88 -1.99 -15.28
CA GLU A 131 -14.22 -0.71 -15.04
C GLU A 131 -12.68 -0.80 -15.10
N TYR A 132 -12.13 -2.01 -15.11
CA TYR A 132 -10.68 -2.22 -15.17
C TYR A 132 -10.18 -2.35 -16.60
N ASN A 133 -9.16 -1.56 -16.93
CA ASN A 133 -8.47 -1.66 -18.21
C ASN A 133 -7.00 -2.09 -17.97
N PRO A 134 -6.62 -3.31 -18.35
CA PRO A 134 -5.23 -3.78 -18.20
C PRO A 134 -4.19 -2.93 -18.93
N ALA A 135 -4.58 -2.24 -20.01
CA ALA A 135 -3.68 -1.38 -20.77
C ALA A 135 -3.26 -0.11 -20.01
N ASP A 136 -4.07 0.34 -19.07
CA ASP A 136 -3.78 1.53 -18.25
C ASP A 136 -2.99 1.21 -16.99
N ASN A 137 -2.84 -0.07 -16.66
CA ASN A 137 -2.09 -0.52 -15.48
C ASN A 137 -0.58 -0.45 -15.73
N PRO A 138 0.15 0.43 -15.02
CA PRO A 138 1.59 0.61 -15.22
C PRO A 138 2.41 -0.64 -14.89
N LEU A 139 1.92 -1.54 -14.05
CA LEU A 139 2.61 -2.80 -13.73
C LEU A 139 2.62 -3.79 -14.92
N ASN A 140 1.78 -3.57 -15.93
CA ASN A 140 1.74 -4.37 -17.16
C ASN A 140 2.70 -3.87 -18.22
N HIS A 141 3.33 -2.72 -18.02
CA HIS A 141 4.24 -2.11 -18.98
C HIS A 141 5.69 -2.41 -18.62
N CYS A 142 6.45 -2.78 -19.65
CA CYS A 142 7.90 -2.88 -19.61
C CYS A 142 8.46 -1.82 -20.56
N THR A 143 9.17 -0.83 -20.04
CA THR A 143 9.85 0.15 -20.87
C THR A 143 11.30 -0.24 -21.06
N ILE A 144 11.77 -0.19 -22.32
CA ILE A 144 13.17 -0.35 -22.68
C ILE A 144 13.71 1.04 -23.00
N ASP A 145 14.56 1.55 -22.13
CA ASP A 145 15.27 2.80 -22.36
C ASP A 145 16.78 2.55 -22.34
N GLY A 146 17.45 2.84 -23.47
CA GLY A 146 18.90 2.70 -23.60
C GLY A 146 19.46 1.29 -23.32
N GLY A 147 18.66 0.22 -23.52
CA GLY A 147 19.03 -1.16 -23.24
C GLY A 147 18.79 -1.61 -21.80
N ILE A 148 18.19 -0.77 -20.96
CA ILE A 148 17.78 -1.11 -19.60
C ILE A 148 16.28 -1.41 -19.62
N VAL A 149 15.90 -2.59 -19.13
CA VAL A 149 14.49 -2.97 -18.93
C VAL A 149 14.03 -2.45 -17.59
N GLN A 150 13.12 -1.49 -17.58
CA GLN A 150 12.41 -1.07 -16.36
C GLN A 150 11.09 -1.84 -16.26
N ILE A 151 10.93 -2.59 -15.19
CA ILE A 151 9.69 -3.29 -14.81
C ILE A 151 9.06 -2.47 -13.69
N PHE A 152 7.92 -1.92 -13.96
CA PHE A 152 7.16 -1.14 -12.99
C PHE A 152 6.25 -2.02 -12.14
#